data_00f59829978a6bea7267aa19519fb478
#
_entry.id   00f59829978a6bea7267aa19519fb478
#
_cell.length_a   1.000
_cell.length_b   1.000
_cell.length_c   1.000
_cell.angle_alpha   90.00
_cell.angle_beta   90.00
_cell.angle_gamma   90.00
#
_symmetry.space_group_name_H-M   'P 1'
#
loop_
_entity.id
_entity.type
_entity.pdbx_description
1 polymer ?
#
loop_
_entity_poly.entity_id
_entity_poly.type
_entity_poly.pdbx_seq_one_letter_code
_entity_poly.pdbx_strand_id
1 'polypeptide(L)'
;MTREEFLGWRLQGRRGWEGEDLSGLDLSGLDLAGCNLAGADLSGASLRGSRLLRAVLSRATLIRADLSGADLSFSRIVGADLSESRLEAASLYEATLSRSRLVGANLSFSNLTHARLRRSDLTECDLSGAVLIGGDLSGATLTRVILVGAILFRTNLEGTHLDPRLLKTARTGRRTGTGGPLPLRARRSPSSSSTA
;
A
#
# COMPACT_ATOMS: atom_id res chain seq x y z
N MET A 1 23.42 3.07 11.83
CA MET A 1 24.10 3.51 10.58
C MET A 1 23.89 5.00 10.39
N THR A 2 24.89 5.75 9.89
CA THR A 2 24.68 7.17 9.49
C THR A 2 24.34 7.28 7.99
N ARG A 3 23.85 8.47 7.56
CA ARG A 3 23.60 8.74 6.14
C ARG A 3 24.88 8.65 5.31
N GLU A 4 25.99 9.19 5.84
CA GLU A 4 27.29 9.17 5.17
C GLU A 4 27.81 7.74 4.97
N GLU A 5 27.70 6.89 5.98
CA GLU A 5 28.04 5.46 5.88
C GLU A 5 27.19 4.78 4.82
N PHE A 6 25.86 5.00 4.82
CA PHE A 6 24.96 4.46 3.81
C PHE A 6 25.36 4.89 2.40
N LEU A 7 25.63 6.18 2.19
CA LEU A 7 26.05 6.71 0.89
C LEU A 7 27.42 6.16 0.48
N GLY A 8 28.36 6.05 1.40
CA GLY A 8 29.68 5.44 1.16
C GLY A 8 29.56 4.00 0.65
N TRP A 9 28.75 3.17 1.32
CA TRP A 9 28.49 1.80 0.88
C TRP A 9 27.79 1.73 -0.49
N ARG A 10 26.84 2.65 -0.75
CA ARG A 10 26.17 2.77 -2.05
C ARG A 10 27.14 3.10 -3.20
N LEU A 11 28.07 4.03 -2.98
CA LEU A 11 29.09 4.40 -3.96
C LEU A 11 30.03 3.22 -4.27
N GLN A 12 30.24 2.33 -3.30
CA GLN A 12 30.99 1.08 -3.49
C GLN A 12 30.16 -0.03 -4.17
N GLY A 13 28.92 0.27 -4.61
CA GLY A 13 28.07 -0.64 -5.35
C GLY A 13 27.19 -1.53 -4.49
N ARG A 14 27.15 -1.36 -3.15
CA ARG A 14 26.27 -2.12 -2.29
C ARG A 14 24.80 -1.83 -2.64
N ARG A 15 24.00 -2.89 -2.79
CA ARG A 15 22.55 -2.83 -3.05
C ARG A 15 21.72 -3.64 -2.07
N GLY A 16 22.35 -4.43 -1.21
CA GLY A 16 21.72 -5.25 -0.18
C GLY A 16 21.82 -4.58 1.19
N TRP A 17 20.66 -4.42 1.85
CA TRP A 17 20.51 -3.79 3.16
C TRP A 17 19.52 -4.61 4.00
N GLU A 18 19.52 -5.92 3.76
CA GLU A 18 18.61 -6.86 4.41
C GLU A 18 18.83 -6.87 5.91
N GLY A 19 17.73 -6.63 6.67
CA GLY A 19 17.75 -6.65 8.13
C GLY A 19 18.55 -5.53 8.78
N GLU A 20 19.09 -4.57 8.01
CA GLU A 20 19.86 -3.45 8.56
C GLU A 20 18.95 -2.45 9.30
N ASP A 21 19.51 -1.83 10.33
CA ASP A 21 18.89 -0.70 11.01
C ASP A 21 19.19 0.60 10.24
N LEU A 22 18.16 1.09 9.55
CA LEU A 22 18.14 2.34 8.78
C LEU A 22 17.13 3.33 9.39
N SER A 23 16.73 3.09 10.64
CA SER A 23 15.72 3.89 11.32
C SER A 23 16.15 5.37 11.44
N GLY A 24 15.19 6.26 11.21
CA GLY A 24 15.40 7.70 11.28
C GLY A 24 16.35 8.29 10.24
N LEU A 25 16.91 7.50 9.32
CA LEU A 25 17.83 8.03 8.31
C LEU A 25 17.09 8.92 7.29
N ASP A 26 17.78 9.98 6.87
CA ASP A 26 17.36 10.76 5.70
C ASP A 26 17.90 10.11 4.42
N LEU A 27 17.04 9.38 3.73
CA LEU A 27 17.28 8.74 2.44
C LEU A 27 16.49 9.43 1.31
N SER A 28 16.05 10.68 1.56
CA SER A 28 15.24 11.45 0.62
C SER A 28 15.97 11.71 -0.70
N GLY A 29 15.22 11.64 -1.81
CA GLY A 29 15.71 11.88 -3.16
C GLY A 29 16.72 10.86 -3.69
N LEU A 30 17.05 9.81 -2.94
CA LEU A 30 18.04 8.82 -3.38
C LEU A 30 17.47 7.85 -4.44
N ASP A 31 18.33 7.44 -5.36
CA ASP A 31 18.03 6.31 -6.25
C ASP A 31 18.33 4.98 -5.55
N LEU A 32 17.28 4.34 -5.06
CA LEU A 32 17.28 3.04 -4.39
C LEU A 32 16.65 1.96 -5.27
N ALA A 33 16.59 2.18 -6.59
CA ALA A 33 16.00 1.24 -7.52
C ALA A 33 16.68 -0.13 -7.46
N GLY A 34 15.86 -1.18 -7.36
CA GLY A 34 16.33 -2.56 -7.24
C GLY A 34 17.10 -2.89 -5.97
N CYS A 35 17.17 -1.97 -4.98
CA CYS A 35 17.79 -2.29 -3.71
C CYS A 35 17.01 -3.36 -2.94
N ASN A 36 17.74 -4.23 -2.26
CA ASN A 36 17.16 -5.20 -1.34
C ASN A 36 17.19 -4.64 0.10
N LEU A 37 16.01 -4.30 0.59
CA LEU A 37 15.73 -3.75 1.92
C LEU A 37 14.83 -4.72 2.72
N ALA A 38 14.85 -6.02 2.35
CA ALA A 38 14.00 -7.00 3.00
C ALA A 38 14.30 -7.10 4.50
N GLY A 39 13.27 -6.97 5.34
CA GLY A 39 13.44 -7.04 6.81
C GLY A 39 14.20 -5.87 7.43
N ALA A 40 14.62 -4.87 6.65
CA ALA A 40 15.29 -3.68 7.20
C ALA A 40 14.34 -2.88 8.09
N ASP A 41 14.88 -2.23 9.10
CA ASP A 41 14.15 -1.24 9.91
C ASP A 41 14.35 0.16 9.30
N LEU A 42 13.28 0.71 8.74
CA LEU A 42 13.18 2.05 8.16
C LEU A 42 12.22 2.91 8.98
N SER A 43 11.95 2.56 10.23
CA SER A 43 11.03 3.30 11.09
C SER A 43 11.44 4.77 11.20
N GLY A 44 10.51 5.68 10.93
CA GLY A 44 10.76 7.13 10.96
C GLY A 44 11.77 7.64 9.93
N ALA A 45 12.27 6.80 9.02
CA ALA A 45 13.18 7.25 7.96
C ALA A 45 12.48 8.19 6.96
N SER A 46 13.22 9.13 6.40
CA SER A 46 12.75 9.97 5.29
C SER A 46 13.16 9.34 3.96
N LEU A 47 12.17 8.92 3.18
CA LEU A 47 12.31 8.40 1.81
C LEU A 47 11.58 9.32 0.81
N ARG A 48 11.38 10.59 1.18
CA ARG A 48 10.65 11.56 0.34
C ARG A 48 11.26 11.66 -1.05
N GLY A 49 10.42 11.50 -2.07
CA GLY A 49 10.84 11.61 -3.48
C GLY A 49 11.94 10.64 -3.88
N SER A 50 12.26 9.62 -3.07
CA SER A 50 13.24 8.60 -3.43
C SER A 50 12.71 7.69 -4.53
N ARG A 51 13.62 7.11 -5.31
CA ARG A 51 13.31 6.14 -6.36
C ARG A 51 13.52 4.72 -5.85
N LEU A 52 12.43 4.03 -5.51
CA LEU A 52 12.39 2.65 -5.00
C LEU A 52 11.85 1.67 -6.06
N LEU A 53 11.98 2.02 -7.34
CA LEU A 53 11.53 1.20 -8.46
C LEU A 53 12.07 -0.23 -8.34
N ARG A 54 11.16 -1.23 -8.29
CA ARG A 54 11.52 -2.66 -8.14
C ARG A 54 12.32 -2.99 -6.87
N ALA A 55 12.34 -2.12 -5.88
CA ALA A 55 12.97 -2.43 -4.60
C ALA A 55 12.26 -3.58 -3.88
N VAL A 56 13.00 -4.32 -3.07
CA VAL A 56 12.47 -5.39 -2.22
C VAL A 56 12.42 -4.90 -0.78
N LEU A 57 11.21 -4.69 -0.27
CA LEU A 57 10.89 -4.22 1.08
C LEU A 57 10.07 -5.27 1.86
N SER A 58 10.14 -6.54 1.42
CA SER A 58 9.37 -7.59 2.07
C SER A 58 9.75 -7.74 3.54
N ARG A 59 8.74 -7.72 4.43
CA ARG A 59 8.91 -7.78 5.90
C ARG A 59 9.73 -6.62 6.50
N ALA A 60 9.97 -5.55 5.77
CA ALA A 60 10.60 -4.34 6.31
C ALA A 60 9.64 -3.63 7.28
N THR A 61 10.21 -2.91 8.25
CA THR A 61 9.48 -2.03 9.15
C THR A 61 9.61 -0.60 8.64
N LEU A 62 8.48 0.03 8.27
CA LEU A 62 8.40 1.40 7.76
C LEU A 62 7.43 2.25 8.61
N ILE A 63 7.30 1.92 9.90
CA ILE A 63 6.40 2.62 10.82
C ILE A 63 6.79 4.10 10.87
N ARG A 64 5.82 4.99 10.60
CA ARG A 64 6.03 6.45 10.56
C ARG A 64 7.08 6.93 9.55
N ALA A 65 7.51 6.10 8.61
CA ALA A 65 8.40 6.55 7.55
C ALA A 65 7.71 7.55 6.61
N ASP A 66 8.46 8.49 6.07
CA ASP A 66 7.96 9.44 5.07
C ASP A 66 8.38 9.02 3.66
N LEU A 67 7.45 8.46 2.91
CA LEU A 67 7.60 8.05 1.50
C LEU A 67 6.82 8.99 0.56
N SER A 68 6.51 10.21 1.00
CA SER A 68 5.73 11.15 0.19
C SER A 68 6.42 11.42 -1.15
N GLY A 69 5.67 11.26 -2.26
CA GLY A 69 6.18 11.42 -3.61
C GLY A 69 7.22 10.39 -4.06
N ALA A 70 7.49 9.33 -3.28
CA ALA A 70 8.44 8.28 -3.68
C ALA A 70 7.90 7.42 -4.82
N ASP A 71 8.80 6.89 -5.67
CA ASP A 71 8.47 5.92 -6.70
C ASP A 71 8.73 4.48 -6.22
N LEU A 72 7.68 3.81 -5.77
CA LEU A 72 7.67 2.40 -5.36
C LEU A 72 7.09 1.47 -6.45
N SER A 73 7.06 1.93 -7.70
CA SER A 73 6.47 1.14 -8.80
C SER A 73 7.16 -0.22 -8.93
N PHE A 74 6.36 -1.29 -9.11
CA PHE A 74 6.82 -2.68 -9.22
C PHE A 74 7.56 -3.22 -7.99
N SER A 75 7.58 -2.52 -6.86
CA SER A 75 8.28 -2.95 -5.65
C SER A 75 7.57 -4.13 -4.97
N ARG A 76 8.33 -4.90 -4.18
CA ARG A 76 7.82 -5.99 -3.35
C ARG A 76 7.81 -5.58 -1.88
N ILE A 77 6.61 -5.33 -1.35
CA ILE A 77 6.38 -4.83 0.02
C ILE A 77 5.58 -5.87 0.83
N VAL A 78 5.73 -7.15 0.49
CA VAL A 78 4.91 -8.23 1.07
C VAL A 78 5.19 -8.39 2.56
N GLY A 79 4.13 -8.29 3.38
CA GLY A 79 4.22 -8.49 4.83
C GLY A 79 5.00 -7.41 5.57
N ALA A 80 5.24 -6.26 4.95
CA ALA A 80 5.87 -5.11 5.60
C ALA A 80 4.89 -4.39 6.54
N ASP A 81 5.41 -3.67 7.52
CA ASP A 81 4.64 -2.78 8.39
C ASP A 81 4.86 -1.31 7.98
N LEU A 82 3.83 -0.70 7.40
CA LEU A 82 3.78 0.70 7.00
C LEU A 82 2.81 1.51 7.89
N SER A 83 2.55 1.06 9.10
CA SER A 83 1.61 1.75 9.99
C SER A 83 2.04 3.20 10.23
N GLU A 84 1.08 4.12 10.17
CA GLU A 84 1.27 5.56 10.37
C GLU A 84 2.26 6.21 9.38
N SER A 85 2.68 5.50 8.31
CA SER A 85 3.58 6.05 7.30
C SER A 85 2.88 7.05 6.38
N ARG A 86 3.67 7.91 5.74
CA ARG A 86 3.20 8.91 4.78
C ARG A 86 3.59 8.47 3.37
N LEU A 87 2.60 8.21 2.53
CA LEU A 87 2.77 7.83 1.12
C LEU A 87 1.97 8.79 0.21
N GLU A 88 1.74 10.02 0.68
CA GLU A 88 1.02 11.02 -0.11
C GLU A 88 1.67 11.22 -1.47
N ALA A 89 0.87 11.16 -2.54
CA ALA A 89 1.31 11.29 -3.94
C ALA A 89 2.41 10.27 -4.36
N ALA A 90 2.65 9.21 -3.59
CA ALA A 90 3.60 8.16 -3.98
C ALA A 90 3.09 7.33 -5.16
N SER A 91 4.00 6.82 -5.99
CA SER A 91 3.69 5.83 -7.01
C SER A 91 3.88 4.41 -6.47
N LEU A 92 2.79 3.65 -6.41
CA LEU A 92 2.75 2.22 -6.06
C LEU A 92 2.24 1.41 -7.27
N TYR A 93 2.46 1.91 -8.48
CA TYR A 93 2.01 1.27 -9.72
C TYR A 93 2.54 -0.18 -9.79
N GLU A 94 1.64 -1.15 -9.93
CA GLU A 94 1.95 -2.59 -9.93
C GLU A 94 2.77 -3.11 -8.72
N ALA A 95 2.83 -2.35 -7.62
CA ALA A 95 3.50 -2.81 -6.40
C ALA A 95 2.75 -3.97 -5.74
N THR A 96 3.47 -4.82 -5.01
CA THR A 96 2.89 -5.94 -4.26
C THR A 96 3.00 -5.71 -2.77
N LEU A 97 1.85 -5.36 -2.12
CA LEU A 97 1.72 -5.07 -0.69
C LEU A 97 0.88 -6.14 0.04
N SER A 98 0.77 -7.34 -0.54
CA SER A 98 -0.08 -8.38 0.07
C SER A 98 0.37 -8.71 1.49
N ARG A 99 -0.61 -8.85 2.42
CA ARG A 99 -0.38 -9.15 3.84
C ARG A 99 0.44 -8.08 4.57
N SER A 100 0.57 -6.87 4.04
CA SER A 100 1.22 -5.75 4.71
C SER A 100 0.24 -5.06 5.66
N ARG A 101 0.78 -4.32 6.61
CA ARG A 101 0.04 -3.50 7.54
C ARG A 101 0.20 -2.02 7.18
N LEU A 102 -0.92 -1.34 6.95
CA LEU A 102 -0.97 0.08 6.58
C LEU A 102 -1.90 0.86 7.53
N VAL A 103 -2.01 0.42 8.78
CA VAL A 103 -2.93 1.03 9.76
C VAL A 103 -2.59 2.49 9.96
N GLY A 104 -3.56 3.39 9.72
CA GLY A 104 -3.38 4.83 9.85
C GLY A 104 -2.43 5.46 8.83
N ALA A 105 -2.01 4.72 7.79
CA ALA A 105 -1.14 5.27 6.75
C ALA A 105 -1.88 6.29 5.88
N ASN A 106 -1.17 7.34 5.44
CA ASN A 106 -1.67 8.31 4.48
C ASN A 106 -1.23 7.96 3.06
N LEU A 107 -2.14 7.43 2.24
CA LEU A 107 -1.97 7.15 0.82
C LEU A 107 -2.77 8.12 -0.06
N SER A 108 -3.12 9.31 0.45
CA SER A 108 -3.88 10.28 -0.32
C SER A 108 -3.15 10.66 -1.62
N PHE A 109 -3.91 10.77 -2.71
CA PHE A 109 -3.41 11.10 -4.06
C PHE A 109 -2.36 10.13 -4.62
N SER A 110 -2.12 8.98 -3.99
CA SER A 110 -1.16 7.98 -4.49
C SER A 110 -1.68 7.23 -5.71
N ASN A 111 -0.77 6.71 -6.52
CA ASN A 111 -1.08 5.84 -7.65
C ASN A 111 -0.91 4.36 -7.28
N LEU A 112 -2.01 3.67 -7.02
CA LEU A 112 -2.10 2.23 -6.71
C LEU A 112 -2.66 1.42 -7.90
N THR A 113 -2.55 1.95 -9.12
CA THR A 113 -3.03 1.24 -10.33
C THR A 113 -2.36 -0.13 -10.42
N HIS A 114 -3.18 -1.19 -10.53
CA HIS A 114 -2.76 -2.60 -10.55
C HIS A 114 -1.97 -3.07 -9.31
N ALA A 115 -1.93 -2.31 -8.22
CA ALA A 115 -1.29 -2.74 -6.99
C ALA A 115 -2.01 -3.94 -6.36
N ARG A 116 -1.26 -4.82 -5.70
CA ARG A 116 -1.79 -6.01 -5.02
C ARG A 116 -1.73 -5.83 -3.51
N LEU A 117 -2.90 -5.61 -2.89
CA LEU A 117 -3.07 -5.41 -1.44
C LEU A 117 -3.87 -6.54 -0.79
N ARG A 118 -3.77 -7.76 -1.32
CA ARG A 118 -4.55 -8.91 -0.83
C ARG A 118 -4.26 -9.17 0.64
N ARG A 119 -5.35 -9.29 1.45
CA ARG A 119 -5.26 -9.59 2.89
C ARG A 119 -4.37 -8.61 3.67
N SER A 120 -4.21 -7.39 3.19
CA SER A 120 -3.54 -6.32 3.92
C SER A 120 -4.51 -5.66 4.91
N ASP A 121 -3.94 -4.98 5.91
CA ASP A 121 -4.72 -4.21 6.89
C ASP A 121 -4.58 -2.71 6.57
N LEU A 122 -5.66 -2.11 6.07
CA LEU A 122 -5.78 -0.68 5.79
C LEU A 122 -6.72 0.03 6.78
N THR A 123 -6.82 -0.49 8.01
CA THR A 123 -7.63 0.15 9.05
C THR A 123 -7.20 1.61 9.23
N GLU A 124 -8.16 2.54 9.20
CA GLU A 124 -7.94 3.99 9.35
C GLU A 124 -7.04 4.64 8.26
N CYS A 125 -6.76 3.94 7.20
CA CYS A 125 -5.93 4.44 6.10
C CYS A 125 -6.66 5.57 5.34
N ASP A 126 -5.93 6.62 4.96
CA ASP A 126 -6.44 7.67 4.07
C ASP A 126 -6.08 7.35 2.62
N LEU A 127 -7.08 7.05 1.81
CA LEU A 127 -7.00 6.81 0.36
C LEU A 127 -7.68 7.93 -0.43
N SER A 128 -7.87 9.13 0.16
CA SER A 128 -8.52 10.26 -0.52
C SER A 128 -7.81 10.59 -1.83
N GLY A 129 -8.56 10.66 -2.92
CA GLY A 129 -8.00 10.94 -4.25
C GLY A 129 -7.06 9.87 -4.83
N ALA A 130 -6.81 8.78 -4.12
CA ALA A 130 -5.95 7.70 -4.60
C ALA A 130 -6.52 6.99 -5.84
N VAL A 131 -5.64 6.53 -6.74
CA VAL A 131 -6.01 5.81 -7.96
C VAL A 131 -5.74 4.31 -7.78
N LEU A 132 -6.82 3.50 -7.67
CA LEU A 132 -6.74 2.04 -7.44
C LEU A 132 -7.23 1.24 -8.66
N ILE A 133 -7.13 1.79 -9.85
CA ILE A 133 -7.64 1.14 -11.08
C ILE A 133 -7.03 -0.25 -11.25
N GLY A 134 -7.88 -1.28 -11.35
CA GLY A 134 -7.43 -2.67 -11.53
C GLY A 134 -6.67 -3.25 -10.33
N GLY A 135 -6.64 -2.56 -9.19
CA GLY A 135 -6.00 -3.04 -7.96
C GLY A 135 -6.71 -4.24 -7.35
N ASP A 136 -6.01 -5.04 -6.57
CA ASP A 136 -6.56 -6.22 -5.87
C ASP A 136 -6.46 -6.04 -4.35
N LEU A 137 -7.60 -5.70 -3.73
CA LEU A 137 -7.77 -5.57 -2.28
C LEU A 137 -8.52 -6.78 -1.68
N SER A 138 -8.58 -7.92 -2.41
CA SER A 138 -9.36 -9.06 -1.93
C SER A 138 -8.95 -9.52 -0.53
N GLY A 139 -9.95 -9.63 0.35
CA GLY A 139 -9.74 -10.01 1.75
C GLY A 139 -9.02 -8.96 2.61
N ALA A 140 -8.80 -7.74 2.11
CA ALA A 140 -8.20 -6.67 2.90
C ALA A 140 -9.19 -6.14 3.95
N THR A 141 -8.65 -5.66 5.07
CA THR A 141 -9.41 -4.96 6.11
C THR A 141 -9.45 -3.47 5.76
N LEU A 142 -10.66 -2.91 5.62
CA LEU A 142 -10.91 -1.52 5.24
C LEU A 142 -11.75 -0.79 6.31
N THR A 143 -11.53 -1.13 7.57
CA THR A 143 -12.25 -0.53 8.70
C THR A 143 -11.85 0.94 8.83
N ARG A 144 -12.85 1.84 8.83
CA ARG A 144 -12.66 3.30 8.96
C ARG A 144 -11.73 3.93 7.89
N VAL A 145 -11.57 3.27 6.74
CA VAL A 145 -10.81 3.81 5.61
C VAL A 145 -11.49 5.07 5.06
N ILE A 146 -10.71 6.04 4.60
CA ILE A 146 -11.22 7.25 3.92
C ILE A 146 -11.05 7.06 2.41
N LEU A 147 -12.16 7.16 1.64
CA LEU A 147 -12.19 6.93 0.18
C LEU A 147 -12.69 8.16 -0.61
N VAL A 148 -12.63 9.35 -0.03
CA VAL A 148 -13.15 10.56 -0.67
C VAL A 148 -12.44 10.81 -2.01
N GLY A 149 -13.17 10.76 -3.12
CA GLY A 149 -12.61 10.99 -4.45
C GLY A 149 -11.69 9.88 -4.98
N ALA A 150 -11.46 8.79 -4.22
CA ALA A 150 -10.68 7.65 -4.69
C ALA A 150 -11.27 7.02 -5.96
N ILE A 151 -10.41 6.55 -6.89
CA ILE A 151 -10.81 5.95 -8.16
C ILE A 151 -10.67 4.43 -8.06
N LEU A 152 -11.80 3.70 -7.95
CA LEU A 152 -11.88 2.26 -7.73
C LEU A 152 -12.34 1.50 -9.00
N PHE A 153 -12.05 2.00 -10.19
CA PHE A 153 -12.48 1.36 -11.43
C PHE A 153 -11.81 -0.01 -11.59
N ARG A 154 -12.61 -1.09 -11.74
CA ARG A 154 -12.13 -2.48 -11.84
C ARG A 154 -11.29 -2.95 -10.63
N THR A 155 -11.41 -2.30 -9.49
CA THR A 155 -10.75 -2.75 -8.25
C THR A 155 -11.46 -3.99 -7.71
N ASN A 156 -10.70 -5.02 -7.34
CA ASN A 156 -11.23 -6.21 -6.70
C ASN A 156 -11.37 -5.98 -5.19
N LEU A 157 -12.61 -5.96 -4.69
CA LEU A 157 -12.97 -5.78 -3.29
C LEU A 157 -13.59 -7.06 -2.68
N GLU A 158 -13.39 -8.23 -3.31
CA GLU A 158 -13.99 -9.49 -2.84
C GLU A 158 -13.49 -9.83 -1.42
N GLY A 159 -14.44 -10.13 -0.52
CA GLY A 159 -14.11 -10.50 0.86
C GLY A 159 -13.57 -9.37 1.73
N THR A 160 -13.66 -8.12 1.29
CA THR A 160 -13.33 -6.96 2.13
C THR A 160 -14.49 -6.66 3.10
N HIS A 161 -14.15 -6.12 4.28
CA HIS A 161 -15.11 -5.59 5.25
C HIS A 161 -15.22 -4.07 5.07
N LEU A 162 -15.88 -3.64 3.99
CA LEU A 162 -16.07 -2.23 3.66
C LEU A 162 -17.52 -1.80 3.93
N ASP A 163 -17.74 -0.67 4.61
CA ASP A 163 -19.06 -0.05 4.69
C ASP A 163 -19.47 0.42 3.27
N PRO A 164 -20.58 -0.08 2.71
CA PRO A 164 -21.05 0.32 1.39
C PRO A 164 -21.28 1.83 1.22
N ARG A 165 -21.49 2.55 2.34
CA ARG A 165 -21.68 3.99 2.31
C ARG A 165 -20.41 4.73 1.85
N LEU A 166 -19.22 4.19 2.14
CA LEU A 166 -17.94 4.78 1.74
C LEU A 166 -17.74 4.73 0.22
N LEU A 167 -18.33 3.73 -0.48
CA LEU A 167 -18.29 3.68 -1.94
C LEU A 167 -19.05 4.83 -2.62
N LYS A 168 -19.92 5.51 -1.90
CA LYS A 168 -20.63 6.70 -2.44
C LYS A 168 -19.71 7.91 -2.58
N THR A 169 -18.62 7.97 -1.83
CA THR A 169 -17.63 9.03 -1.88
C THR A 169 -16.52 8.77 -2.89
N ALA A 170 -16.39 7.52 -3.34
CA ALA A 170 -15.41 7.08 -4.32
C ALA A 170 -15.97 7.08 -5.75
N ARG A 171 -15.08 7.11 -6.74
CA ARG A 171 -15.42 6.97 -8.17
C ARG A 171 -15.30 5.51 -8.59
N THR A 172 -16.43 4.80 -8.65
CA THR A 172 -16.46 3.38 -9.00
C THR A 172 -16.70 3.09 -10.50
N GLY A 173 -16.77 4.13 -11.33
CA GLY A 173 -17.02 4.04 -12.77
C GLY A 173 -18.39 3.45 -13.10
N ARG A 174 -19.40 4.28 -13.39
CA ARG A 174 -20.59 3.82 -14.10
C ARG A 174 -20.22 3.61 -15.57
N ARG A 175 -20.37 2.39 -16.09
CA ARG A 175 -20.62 2.21 -17.52
C ARG A 175 -21.88 3.00 -17.86
N THR A 176 -21.77 4.03 -18.68
CA THR A 176 -22.88 4.54 -19.47
C THR A 176 -23.16 3.47 -20.55
N GLY A 177 -24.12 2.56 -20.31
CA GLY A 177 -24.50 1.52 -21.25
C GLY A 177 -24.98 0.28 -20.49
N THR A 178 -26.31 0.14 -20.39
CA THR A 178 -27.12 -1.05 -20.12
C THR A 178 -26.37 -2.27 -19.54
N GLY A 179 -26.19 -2.32 -18.24
CA GLY A 179 -25.72 -3.50 -17.54
C GLY A 179 -25.70 -3.23 -16.04
N GLY A 180 -26.52 -3.97 -15.30
CA GLY A 180 -26.84 -3.79 -13.89
C GLY A 180 -25.63 -3.75 -12.94
N PRO A 181 -25.88 -3.47 -11.65
CA PRO A 181 -24.84 -3.33 -10.66
C PRO A 181 -24.02 -4.61 -10.56
N LEU A 182 -22.67 -4.46 -10.40
CA LEU A 182 -21.80 -5.58 -10.05
C LEU A 182 -22.41 -6.33 -8.86
N PRO A 183 -22.57 -7.66 -8.92
CA PRO A 183 -23.11 -8.41 -7.80
C PRO A 183 -22.06 -8.37 -6.67
N LEU A 184 -22.34 -7.58 -5.64
CA LEU A 184 -21.78 -7.79 -4.32
C LEU A 184 -22.29 -9.17 -3.86
N ARG A 185 -21.55 -10.24 -4.14
CA ARG A 185 -21.79 -11.54 -3.53
C ARG A 185 -21.45 -11.45 -2.04
N ALA A 186 -22.35 -10.90 -1.26
CA ALA A 186 -22.43 -11.23 0.14
C ALA A 186 -22.72 -12.73 0.24
N ARG A 187 -21.79 -13.54 0.64
CA ARG A 187 -22.08 -14.91 1.06
C ARG A 187 -22.99 -14.82 2.29
N ARG A 188 -24.24 -15.25 2.12
CA ARG A 188 -25.11 -15.57 3.26
C ARG A 188 -24.42 -16.67 4.04
N SER A 189 -24.21 -16.44 5.32
CA SER A 189 -23.89 -17.48 6.29
C SER A 189 -24.95 -18.59 6.20
N PRO A 190 -24.60 -19.89 6.20
CA PRO A 190 -25.58 -20.94 6.30
C PRO A 190 -26.22 -20.84 7.67
N SER A 191 -27.53 -20.59 7.71
CA SER A 191 -28.34 -20.70 8.90
C SER A 191 -28.28 -22.17 9.38
N SER A 192 -27.77 -22.37 10.60
CA SER A 192 -27.92 -23.63 11.33
C SER A 192 -29.40 -23.88 11.58
N SER A 193 -30.02 -24.73 10.77
CA SER A 193 -31.31 -25.35 11.12
C SER A 193 -31.02 -26.53 12.04
N SER A 194 -31.18 -26.29 13.35
CA SER A 194 -31.48 -27.32 14.30
C SER A 194 -32.85 -27.88 13.98
N THR A 195 -32.93 -29.16 13.76
CA THR A 195 -34.19 -29.92 13.83
C THR A 195 -34.01 -31.06 14.83
N ALA A 196 -34.98 -31.10 15.74
CA ALA A 196 -35.22 -32.10 16.76
C ALA A 196 -35.24 -33.53 16.26
#